data_5e2da095390eff1f32d57f993b2a71b5
#
_entry.id   5e2da095390eff1f32d57f993b2a71b5
#
_cell.length_a   1.000
_cell.length_b   1.000
_cell.length_c   1.000
_cell.angle_alpha   90.00
_cell.angle_beta   90.00
_cell.angle_gamma   90.00
#
_symmetry.space_group_name_H-M   'P 1'
#
loop_
_entity.id
_entity.type
_entity.pdbx_description
1 polymer ?
#
loop_
_entity_poly.entity_id
_entity_poly.type
_entity_poly.pdbx_seq_one_letter_code
_entity_poly.pdbx_strand_id
1 'polypeptide(L)'
;QEILDSLIEKGFIKDYIDIFNLYKFKDELQVLDRFGKKSVENLLGSIKLASEVDLYKLIYSLGIEEVGETTARNLAIEFGDFNKLQSASFENLIDIQDIGPRVASKIREYFLNIDNQSSLLSLIPYLKINNPEPNIKSDVALFSGLQIAITGKINSMSREEAKDILLSKGAKVTSTISKNTDFLIAGKNAGSKIDKAENLGIRIIGLNELSSFLNDPQQFS
;
A
#
# COMPACT_ATOMS: atom_id res chain seq x y z
N GLN A 1 -28.63 -9.51 -8.42
CA GLN A 1 -29.57 -8.45 -8.84
C GLN A 1 -30.93 -8.65 -8.19
N GLU A 2 -31.57 -9.79 -8.29
CA GLU A 2 -32.89 -10.11 -7.70
C GLU A 2 -33.00 -9.83 -6.19
N ILE A 3 -31.93 -10.11 -5.42
CA ILE A 3 -31.88 -9.84 -3.97
C ILE A 3 -31.93 -8.34 -3.71
N LEU A 4 -31.14 -7.56 -4.44
CA LEU A 4 -31.08 -6.10 -4.26
C LEU A 4 -32.41 -5.46 -4.63
N ASP A 5 -32.99 -5.87 -5.76
CA ASP A 5 -34.30 -5.38 -6.23
C ASP A 5 -35.39 -5.63 -5.17
N SER A 6 -35.43 -6.84 -4.59
CA SER A 6 -36.37 -7.19 -3.51
C SER A 6 -36.18 -6.34 -2.26
N LEU A 7 -34.94 -6.02 -1.86
CA LEU A 7 -34.65 -5.18 -0.70
C LEU A 7 -35.07 -3.72 -0.93
N ILE A 8 -34.90 -3.23 -2.16
CA ILE A 8 -35.36 -1.89 -2.56
C ILE A 8 -36.89 -1.82 -2.56
N GLU A 9 -37.57 -2.77 -3.22
CA GLU A 9 -39.04 -2.84 -3.27
C GLU A 9 -39.68 -2.90 -1.88
N LYS A 10 -39.05 -3.62 -0.94
CA LYS A 10 -39.52 -3.75 0.43
C LYS A 10 -39.09 -2.58 1.34
N GLY A 11 -38.36 -1.61 0.79
CA GLY A 11 -37.97 -0.39 1.50
C GLY A 11 -36.83 -0.53 2.52
N PHE A 12 -36.10 -1.66 2.52
CA PHE A 12 -34.91 -1.84 3.33
C PHE A 12 -33.71 -1.02 2.80
N ILE A 13 -33.66 -0.76 1.51
CA ILE A 13 -32.64 0.02 0.83
C ILE A 13 -33.31 1.16 0.06
N LYS A 14 -32.98 2.38 0.42
CA LYS A 14 -33.38 3.62 -0.28
C LYS A 14 -32.16 4.32 -0.85
N ASP A 15 -31.02 4.16 -0.20
CA ASP A 15 -29.73 4.72 -0.58
C ASP A 15 -28.66 3.62 -0.44
N TYR A 16 -27.50 3.79 -1.11
CA TYR A 16 -26.37 2.85 -1.02
C TYR A 16 -25.84 2.69 0.41
N ILE A 17 -25.99 3.69 1.27
CA ILE A 17 -25.62 3.63 2.70
C ILE A 17 -26.47 2.61 3.47
N ASP A 18 -27.72 2.42 3.08
CA ASP A 18 -28.64 1.49 3.75
C ASP A 18 -28.13 0.04 3.66
N ILE A 19 -27.34 -0.29 2.63
CA ILE A 19 -26.70 -1.59 2.48
C ILE A 19 -25.86 -1.93 3.73
N PHE A 20 -25.09 -0.98 4.23
CA PHE A 20 -24.25 -1.17 5.42
C PHE A 20 -25.07 -1.24 6.71
N ASN A 21 -26.33 -0.80 6.68
CA ASN A 21 -27.26 -0.83 7.81
C ASN A 21 -28.16 -2.07 7.83
N LEU A 22 -28.13 -2.93 6.82
CA LEU A 22 -29.00 -4.11 6.73
C LEU A 22 -28.87 -5.07 7.92
N TYR A 23 -27.74 -5.06 8.63
CA TYR A 23 -27.57 -5.86 9.86
C TYR A 23 -28.60 -5.53 10.94
N LYS A 24 -29.16 -4.30 10.96
CA LYS A 24 -30.19 -3.87 11.90
C LYS A 24 -31.52 -4.59 11.67
N PHE A 25 -31.76 -5.08 10.48
CA PHE A 25 -32.98 -5.74 10.02
C PHE A 25 -32.80 -7.25 9.89
N LYS A 26 -31.79 -7.85 10.55
CA LYS A 26 -31.44 -9.27 10.39
C LYS A 26 -32.64 -10.20 10.56
N ASP A 27 -33.44 -10.02 11.59
CA ASP A 27 -34.57 -10.90 11.92
C ASP A 27 -35.73 -10.70 10.91
N GLU A 28 -35.97 -9.47 10.49
CA GLU A 28 -36.98 -9.13 9.47
C GLU A 28 -36.61 -9.70 8.10
N LEU A 29 -35.32 -9.66 7.75
CA LEU A 29 -34.81 -10.22 6.51
C LEU A 29 -34.98 -11.74 6.48
N GLN A 30 -34.84 -12.47 7.61
CA GLN A 30 -34.94 -13.92 7.65
C GLN A 30 -36.33 -14.45 7.38
N VAL A 31 -37.37 -13.66 7.57
CA VAL A 31 -38.77 -14.03 7.33
C VAL A 31 -39.27 -13.65 5.93
N LEU A 32 -38.41 -12.99 5.12
CA LEU A 32 -38.75 -12.68 3.76
C LEU A 32 -38.68 -13.94 2.88
N ASP A 33 -39.59 -14.02 1.90
CA ASP A 33 -39.56 -15.05 0.86
C ASP A 33 -38.18 -15.12 0.19
N ARG A 34 -37.61 -16.30 0.05
CA ARG A 34 -36.27 -16.58 -0.52
C ARG A 34 -35.07 -16.12 0.35
N PHE A 35 -35.30 -15.52 1.52
CA PHE A 35 -34.28 -15.14 2.49
C PHE A 35 -34.29 -16.08 3.71
N GLY A 36 -33.73 -17.25 3.58
CA GLY A 36 -33.51 -18.13 4.73
C GLY A 36 -32.33 -17.62 5.60
N LYS A 37 -32.25 -18.10 6.84
CA LYS A 37 -31.21 -17.75 7.82
C LYS A 37 -29.80 -17.73 7.21
N LYS A 38 -29.44 -18.78 6.45
CA LYS A 38 -28.12 -18.92 5.81
C LYS A 38 -27.88 -17.83 4.73
N SER A 39 -28.92 -17.48 3.95
CA SER A 39 -28.82 -16.42 2.93
C SER A 39 -28.57 -15.06 3.57
N VAL A 40 -29.28 -14.74 4.66
CA VAL A 40 -29.09 -13.49 5.40
C VAL A 40 -27.70 -13.43 6.03
N GLU A 41 -27.23 -14.51 6.64
CA GLU A 41 -25.88 -14.58 7.21
C GLU A 41 -24.80 -14.39 6.14
N ASN A 42 -24.96 -15.01 4.98
CA ASN A 42 -24.05 -14.83 3.85
C ASN A 42 -24.06 -13.39 3.32
N LEU A 43 -25.25 -12.78 3.18
CA LEU A 43 -25.40 -11.40 2.73
C LEU A 43 -24.70 -10.43 3.70
N LEU A 44 -25.00 -10.52 4.98
CA LEU A 44 -24.39 -9.65 6.00
C LEU A 44 -22.88 -9.91 6.13
N GLY A 45 -22.43 -11.16 6.00
CA GLY A 45 -21.02 -11.51 5.94
C GLY A 45 -20.31 -10.87 4.74
N SER A 46 -20.92 -10.90 3.56
CA SER A 46 -20.38 -10.27 2.34
C SER A 46 -20.31 -8.75 2.46
N ILE A 47 -21.33 -8.11 3.06
CA ILE A 47 -21.32 -6.66 3.33
C ILE A 47 -20.20 -6.29 4.28
N LYS A 48 -20.01 -7.08 5.35
CA LYS A 48 -18.91 -6.87 6.30
C LYS A 48 -17.53 -7.00 5.64
N LEU A 49 -17.35 -8.00 4.79
CA LEU A 49 -16.11 -8.15 4.03
C LEU A 49 -15.90 -6.98 3.04
N ALA A 50 -16.96 -6.54 2.38
CA ALA A 50 -16.90 -5.41 1.46
C ALA A 50 -16.63 -4.07 2.16
N SER A 51 -16.93 -3.95 3.47
CA SER A 51 -16.60 -2.76 4.23
C SER A 51 -15.11 -2.66 4.61
N GLU A 52 -14.34 -3.76 4.49
CA GLU A 52 -12.89 -3.75 4.63
C GLU A 52 -12.25 -3.54 3.25
N VAL A 53 -11.65 -2.37 3.02
CA VAL A 53 -11.14 -1.98 1.70
C VAL A 53 -9.73 -1.42 1.80
N ASP A 54 -8.87 -1.81 0.87
CA ASP A 54 -7.54 -1.21 0.75
C ASP A 54 -7.66 0.22 0.22
N LEU A 55 -6.85 1.14 0.73
CA LEU A 55 -6.90 2.56 0.37
C LEU A 55 -6.86 2.78 -1.15
N TYR A 56 -6.01 2.08 -1.88
CA TYR A 56 -5.93 2.23 -3.34
C TYR A 56 -7.21 1.79 -4.06
N LYS A 57 -7.88 0.74 -3.55
CA LYS A 57 -9.16 0.27 -4.12
C LYS A 57 -10.26 1.28 -3.89
N LEU A 58 -10.29 1.88 -2.69
CA LEU A 58 -11.20 2.98 -2.40
C LEU A 58 -10.95 4.14 -3.37
N ILE A 59 -9.72 4.62 -3.51
CA ILE A 59 -9.38 5.73 -4.42
C ILE A 59 -9.81 5.40 -5.86
N TYR A 60 -9.49 4.20 -6.34
CA TYR A 60 -9.87 3.77 -7.69
C TYR A 60 -11.39 3.72 -7.89
N SER A 61 -12.14 3.23 -6.87
CA SER A 61 -13.60 3.12 -6.92
C SER A 61 -14.33 4.47 -6.92
N LEU A 62 -13.67 5.57 -6.54
CA LEU A 62 -14.24 6.91 -6.63
C LEU A 62 -14.48 7.37 -8.07
N GLY A 63 -13.86 6.72 -9.04
CA GLY A 63 -14.05 7.05 -10.45
C GLY A 63 -13.55 8.44 -10.85
N ILE A 64 -12.51 8.94 -10.16
CA ILE A 64 -11.90 10.24 -10.48
C ILE A 64 -11.36 10.17 -11.92
N GLU A 65 -11.74 11.15 -12.74
CA GLU A 65 -11.27 11.23 -14.13
C GLU A 65 -9.74 11.22 -14.20
N GLU A 66 -9.15 10.47 -15.12
CA GLU A 66 -7.71 10.27 -15.31
C GLU A 66 -7.00 9.48 -14.17
N VAL A 67 -7.70 9.03 -13.13
CA VAL A 67 -7.15 8.23 -12.06
C VAL A 67 -7.45 6.75 -12.32
N GLY A 68 -6.48 6.05 -12.91
CA GLY A 68 -6.49 4.60 -13.08
C GLY A 68 -6.00 3.85 -11.83
N GLU A 69 -6.01 2.52 -11.88
CA GLU A 69 -5.58 1.69 -10.75
C GLU A 69 -4.12 1.98 -10.33
N THR A 70 -3.22 2.14 -11.29
CA THR A 70 -1.80 2.46 -11.02
C THR A 70 -1.67 3.80 -10.31
N THR A 71 -2.36 4.85 -10.79
CA THR A 71 -2.37 6.16 -10.15
C THR A 71 -2.97 6.09 -8.75
N ALA A 72 -4.05 5.33 -8.56
CA ALA A 72 -4.65 5.13 -7.24
C ALA A 72 -3.69 4.44 -6.26
N ARG A 73 -2.88 3.46 -6.72
CA ARG A 73 -1.83 2.83 -5.92
C ARG A 73 -0.75 3.82 -5.52
N ASN A 74 -0.26 4.63 -6.46
CA ASN A 74 0.75 5.65 -6.18
C ASN A 74 0.24 6.67 -5.16
N LEU A 75 -1.01 7.14 -5.31
CA LEU A 75 -1.65 8.03 -4.34
C LEU A 75 -1.79 7.39 -2.95
N ALA A 76 -2.21 6.13 -2.89
CA ALA A 76 -2.35 5.42 -1.63
C ALA A 76 -1.00 5.27 -0.90
N ILE A 77 0.05 4.92 -1.63
CA ILE A 77 1.41 4.78 -1.10
C ILE A 77 1.94 6.13 -0.60
N GLU A 78 1.76 7.18 -1.40
CA GLU A 78 2.29 8.51 -1.09
C GLU A 78 1.65 9.13 0.14
N PHE A 79 0.31 9.11 0.20
CA PHE A 79 -0.40 9.75 1.29
C PHE A 79 -0.58 8.83 2.51
N GLY A 80 -0.61 7.50 2.31
CA GLY A 80 -0.77 6.51 3.36
C GLY A 80 -2.11 6.59 4.13
N ASP A 81 -2.90 7.63 3.91
CA ASP A 81 -4.17 7.89 4.61
C ASP A 81 -5.15 8.67 3.72
N PHE A 82 -6.44 8.30 3.79
CA PHE A 82 -7.46 8.91 2.96
C PHE A 82 -7.68 10.41 3.24
N ASN A 83 -7.64 10.82 4.51
CA ASN A 83 -7.84 12.24 4.87
C ASN A 83 -6.68 13.10 4.40
N LYS A 84 -5.44 12.58 4.41
CA LYS A 84 -4.28 13.27 3.87
C LYS A 84 -4.42 13.50 2.37
N LEU A 85 -4.87 12.48 1.61
CA LEU A 85 -5.16 12.62 0.20
C LEU A 85 -6.27 13.65 -0.07
N GLN A 86 -7.37 13.58 0.69
CA GLN A 86 -8.50 14.50 0.56
C GLN A 86 -8.07 15.96 0.77
N SER A 87 -7.14 16.21 1.68
CA SER A 87 -6.62 17.54 2.01
C SER A 87 -5.38 17.96 1.21
N ALA A 88 -4.89 17.11 0.30
CA ALA A 88 -3.67 17.35 -0.45
C ALA A 88 -3.76 18.64 -1.30
N SER A 89 -2.69 19.41 -1.32
CA SER A 89 -2.58 20.56 -2.21
C SER A 89 -2.28 20.14 -3.66
N PHE A 90 -2.44 21.04 -4.60
CA PHE A 90 -2.08 20.78 -5.99
C PHE A 90 -0.58 20.48 -6.12
N GLU A 91 0.26 21.20 -5.39
CA GLU A 91 1.72 21.04 -5.37
C GLU A 91 2.10 19.64 -4.85
N ASN A 92 1.48 19.19 -3.75
CA ASN A 92 1.71 17.83 -3.22
C ASN A 92 1.37 16.75 -4.25
N LEU A 93 0.34 16.96 -5.07
CA LEU A 93 -0.09 15.98 -6.07
C LEU A 93 0.85 15.91 -7.27
N ILE A 94 1.35 17.05 -7.77
CA ILE A 94 2.26 17.08 -8.94
C ILE A 94 3.67 16.56 -8.63
N ASP A 95 4.06 16.52 -7.35
CA ASP A 95 5.34 15.95 -6.92
C ASP A 95 5.35 14.40 -6.96
N ILE A 96 4.18 13.79 -7.17
CA ILE A 96 4.07 12.33 -7.26
C ILE A 96 4.39 11.86 -8.67
N GLN A 97 5.21 10.81 -8.77
CA GLN A 97 5.54 10.20 -10.04
C GLN A 97 4.28 9.83 -10.84
N ASP A 98 4.28 10.13 -12.13
CA ASP A 98 3.20 9.87 -13.09
C ASP A 98 1.92 10.69 -12.83
N ILE A 99 1.95 11.71 -11.96
CA ILE A 99 0.84 12.64 -11.76
C ILE A 99 1.20 14.01 -12.34
N GLY A 100 0.70 14.27 -13.53
CA GLY A 100 0.83 15.57 -14.18
C GLY A 100 -0.23 16.59 -13.72
N PRO A 101 -0.09 17.88 -14.14
CA PRO A 101 -1.02 18.95 -13.74
C PRO A 101 -2.49 18.64 -14.05
N ARG A 102 -2.78 17.93 -15.15
CA ARG A 102 -4.15 17.54 -15.53
C ARG A 102 -4.75 16.60 -14.53
N VAL A 103 -4.03 15.53 -14.14
CA VAL A 103 -4.49 14.53 -13.16
C VAL A 103 -4.65 15.18 -11.78
N ALA A 104 -3.68 15.99 -11.35
CA ALA A 104 -3.74 16.73 -10.09
C ALA A 104 -4.97 17.66 -10.02
N SER A 105 -5.30 18.36 -11.11
CA SER A 105 -6.51 19.18 -11.19
C SER A 105 -7.78 18.35 -11.02
N LYS A 106 -7.88 17.18 -11.70
CA LYS A 106 -9.04 16.30 -11.60
C LYS A 106 -9.23 15.75 -10.17
N ILE A 107 -8.16 15.38 -9.52
CA ILE A 107 -8.20 14.94 -8.10
C ILE A 107 -8.71 16.08 -7.21
N ARG A 108 -8.19 17.29 -7.38
CA ARG A 108 -8.62 18.46 -6.61
C ARG A 108 -10.08 18.83 -6.88
N GLU A 109 -10.50 18.86 -8.16
CA GLU A 109 -11.89 19.11 -8.54
C GLU A 109 -12.83 18.12 -7.87
N TYR A 110 -12.48 16.82 -7.86
CA TYR A 110 -13.28 15.78 -7.22
C TYR A 110 -13.48 16.04 -5.73
N PHE A 111 -12.40 16.31 -4.99
CA PHE A 111 -12.48 16.51 -3.54
C PHE A 111 -13.03 17.89 -3.13
N LEU A 112 -13.03 18.88 -4.03
CA LEU A 112 -13.67 20.18 -3.79
C LEU A 112 -15.15 20.20 -4.15
N ASN A 113 -15.64 19.22 -4.88
CA ASN A 113 -17.06 19.12 -5.24
C ASN A 113 -17.90 18.80 -4.00
N ILE A 114 -18.94 19.59 -3.74
CA ILE A 114 -19.78 19.50 -2.55
C ILE A 114 -20.55 18.19 -2.49
N ASP A 115 -21.05 17.70 -3.64
CA ASP A 115 -21.82 16.45 -3.70
C ASP A 115 -20.92 15.24 -3.39
N ASN A 116 -19.68 15.24 -3.91
CA ASN A 116 -18.69 14.21 -3.61
C ASN A 116 -18.31 14.24 -2.14
N GLN A 117 -18.09 15.43 -1.56
CA GLN A 117 -17.79 15.57 -0.13
C GLN A 117 -18.92 15.01 0.74
N SER A 118 -20.16 15.34 0.42
CA SER A 118 -21.33 14.84 1.14
C SER A 118 -21.43 13.32 1.08
N SER A 119 -21.21 12.74 -0.12
CA SER A 119 -21.20 11.30 -0.33
C SER A 119 -20.10 10.61 0.47
N LEU A 120 -18.89 11.17 0.46
CA LEU A 120 -17.76 10.63 1.21
C LEU A 120 -17.98 10.72 2.72
N LEU A 121 -18.48 11.84 3.23
CA LEU A 121 -18.82 11.99 4.65
C LEU A 121 -19.85 10.95 5.12
N SER A 122 -20.78 10.58 4.25
CA SER A 122 -21.77 9.55 4.54
C SER A 122 -21.21 8.14 4.46
N LEU A 123 -20.27 7.85 3.55
CA LEU A 123 -19.73 6.51 3.26
C LEU A 123 -18.58 6.10 4.18
N ILE A 124 -17.61 6.99 4.38
CA ILE A 124 -16.34 6.68 5.08
C ILE A 124 -16.55 6.06 6.47
N PRO A 125 -17.54 6.50 7.29
CA PRO A 125 -17.79 5.90 8.61
C PRO A 125 -18.14 4.40 8.58
N TYR A 126 -18.59 3.87 7.46
CA TYR A 126 -18.93 2.45 7.29
C TYR A 126 -17.77 1.61 6.77
N LEU A 127 -16.66 2.23 6.38
CA LEU A 127 -15.51 1.55 5.82
C LEU A 127 -14.39 1.42 6.85
N LYS A 128 -13.79 0.25 6.88
CA LYS A 128 -12.49 0.00 7.49
C LYS A 128 -11.45 0.06 6.39
N ILE A 129 -10.81 1.22 6.27
CA ILE A 129 -9.80 1.45 5.25
C ILE A 129 -8.48 0.87 5.73
N ASN A 130 -7.98 -0.13 5.00
CA ASN A 130 -6.64 -0.66 5.21
C ASN A 130 -5.66 0.26 4.49
N ASN A 131 -5.00 1.09 5.27
CA ASN A 131 -3.95 1.95 4.75
C ASN A 131 -2.76 1.06 4.36
N PRO A 132 -2.07 1.34 3.22
CA PRO A 132 -0.80 0.70 2.97
C PRO A 132 0.11 1.01 4.15
N GLU A 133 0.98 0.07 4.50
CA GLU A 133 2.09 0.38 5.38
C GLU A 133 2.74 1.67 4.86
N PRO A 134 2.98 2.67 5.71
CA PRO A 134 3.56 3.90 5.22
C PRO A 134 4.81 3.52 4.46
N ASN A 135 4.79 3.82 3.16
CA ASN A 135 6.02 3.85 2.40
C ASN A 135 6.81 4.97 3.07
N ILE A 136 7.65 4.57 4.01
CA ILE A 136 8.57 5.51 4.63
C ILE A 136 9.42 5.97 3.46
N LYS A 137 9.10 7.14 2.90
CA LYS A 137 9.91 7.79 1.86
C LYS A 137 11.39 7.90 2.28
N SER A 138 11.64 7.81 3.58
CA SER A 138 12.98 7.66 4.14
C SER A 138 13.68 6.38 3.67
N ASP A 139 12.95 5.29 3.35
CA ASP A 139 13.59 4.01 3.06
C ASP A 139 13.94 3.82 1.57
N VAL A 140 13.16 4.39 0.63
CA VAL A 140 13.50 4.27 -0.81
C VAL A 140 14.72 5.12 -1.16
N ALA A 141 14.97 6.19 -0.43
CA ALA A 141 16.16 7.03 -0.59
C ALA A 141 17.36 6.58 0.25
N LEU A 142 17.13 5.72 1.25
CA LEU A 142 18.13 5.36 2.25
C LEU A 142 19.37 4.72 1.62
N PHE A 143 19.18 3.93 0.58
CA PHE A 143 20.24 3.26 -0.17
C PHE A 143 20.40 3.81 -1.59
N SER A 144 19.78 4.95 -1.90
CA SER A 144 19.85 5.54 -3.25
C SER A 144 21.29 5.87 -3.62
N GLY A 145 21.70 5.39 -4.78
CA GLY A 145 23.06 5.55 -5.28
C GLY A 145 24.08 4.54 -4.75
N LEU A 146 23.75 3.77 -3.69
CA LEU A 146 24.67 2.77 -3.14
C LEU A 146 24.64 1.48 -3.95
N GLN A 147 25.83 0.94 -4.24
CA GLN A 147 26.03 -0.34 -4.89
C GLN A 147 26.46 -1.38 -3.85
N ILE A 148 25.62 -2.39 -3.62
CA ILE A 148 25.80 -3.38 -2.54
C ILE A 148 25.97 -4.76 -3.15
N ALA A 149 26.98 -5.50 -2.66
CA ALA A 149 27.17 -6.89 -2.98
C ALA A 149 26.73 -7.78 -1.82
N ILE A 150 26.18 -8.96 -2.13
CA ILE A 150 25.78 -9.95 -1.12
C ILE A 150 26.55 -11.25 -1.35
N THR A 151 27.14 -11.80 -0.28
CA THR A 151 27.84 -13.08 -0.31
C THR A 151 27.56 -13.92 0.93
N GLY A 152 27.69 -15.24 0.82
CA GLY A 152 27.45 -16.16 1.93
C GLY A 152 25.97 -16.37 2.25
N LYS A 153 25.72 -17.13 3.31
CA LYS A 153 24.38 -17.53 3.77
C LYS A 153 23.93 -16.63 4.91
N ILE A 154 22.79 -15.95 4.71
CA ILE A 154 22.16 -15.11 5.73
C ILE A 154 21.21 -15.99 6.54
N ASN A 155 21.33 -16.02 7.88
CA ASN A 155 20.57 -16.96 8.71
C ASN A 155 19.10 -16.57 8.89
N SER A 156 18.79 -15.27 8.81
CA SER A 156 17.47 -14.70 9.10
C SER A 156 16.57 -14.57 7.87
N MET A 157 17.13 -14.64 6.69
CA MET A 157 16.41 -14.47 5.43
C MET A 157 17.17 -15.12 4.26
N SER A 158 16.49 -15.42 3.17
CA SER A 158 17.14 -15.88 1.94
C SER A 158 17.93 -14.74 1.28
N ARG A 159 18.85 -15.10 0.37
CA ARG A 159 19.61 -14.11 -0.39
C ARG A 159 18.72 -13.29 -1.33
N GLU A 160 17.67 -13.89 -1.86
CA GLU A 160 16.69 -13.20 -2.72
C GLU A 160 15.85 -12.21 -1.89
N GLU A 161 15.38 -12.59 -0.71
CA GLU A 161 14.68 -11.68 0.20
C GLU A 161 15.56 -10.48 0.60
N ALA A 162 16.84 -10.71 0.93
CA ALA A 162 17.77 -9.62 1.24
C ALA A 162 17.97 -8.69 0.03
N LYS A 163 18.05 -9.26 -1.17
CA LYS A 163 18.17 -8.51 -2.42
C LYS A 163 16.92 -7.66 -2.67
N ASP A 164 15.72 -8.24 -2.50
CA ASP A 164 14.45 -7.54 -2.73
C ASP A 164 14.27 -6.39 -1.74
N ILE A 165 14.64 -6.58 -0.48
CA ILE A 165 14.64 -5.51 0.54
C ILE A 165 15.57 -4.36 0.13
N LEU A 166 16.79 -4.64 -0.30
CA LEU A 166 17.74 -3.61 -0.71
C LEU A 166 17.30 -2.88 -1.97
N LEU A 167 16.76 -3.61 -2.95
CA LEU A 167 16.20 -3.02 -4.18
C LEU A 167 15.00 -2.11 -3.86
N SER A 168 14.10 -2.54 -2.97
CA SER A 168 12.95 -1.73 -2.54
C SER A 168 13.37 -0.45 -1.80
N LYS A 169 14.55 -0.45 -1.17
CA LYS A 169 15.16 0.70 -0.48
C LYS A 169 16.07 1.54 -1.39
N GLY A 170 16.08 1.29 -2.70
CA GLY A 170 16.79 2.09 -3.69
C GLY A 170 18.25 1.70 -3.96
N ALA A 171 18.75 0.60 -3.37
CA ALA A 171 20.11 0.12 -3.63
C ALA A 171 20.24 -0.51 -5.03
N LYS A 172 21.45 -0.45 -5.59
CA LYS A 172 21.86 -1.27 -6.73
C LYS A 172 22.55 -2.54 -6.22
N VAL A 173 21.88 -3.70 -6.32
CA VAL A 173 22.44 -4.96 -5.84
C VAL A 173 23.21 -5.69 -6.94
N THR A 174 24.46 -6.08 -6.63
CA THR A 174 25.34 -6.77 -7.57
C THR A 174 25.81 -8.12 -7.03
N SER A 175 26.14 -9.03 -7.94
CA SER A 175 26.76 -10.32 -7.60
C SER A 175 28.28 -10.28 -7.57
N THR A 176 28.88 -9.23 -8.12
CA THR A 176 30.34 -9.05 -8.25
C THR A 176 30.81 -7.85 -7.43
N ILE A 177 32.05 -7.97 -6.92
CA ILE A 177 32.70 -6.89 -6.17
C ILE A 177 33.67 -6.14 -7.13
N SER A 178 33.55 -4.82 -7.15
CA SER A 178 34.37 -3.90 -7.92
C SER A 178 34.67 -2.64 -7.12
N LYS A 179 35.50 -1.74 -7.64
CA LYS A 179 35.79 -0.44 -7.03
C LYS A 179 34.55 0.47 -6.83
N ASN A 180 33.46 0.14 -7.55
CA ASN A 180 32.20 0.89 -7.43
C ASN A 180 31.23 0.25 -6.41
N THR A 181 31.67 -0.78 -5.67
CA THR A 181 30.87 -1.40 -4.61
C THR A 181 31.11 -0.64 -3.32
N ASP A 182 30.04 -0.12 -2.72
CA ASP A 182 30.12 0.66 -1.48
C ASP A 182 30.13 -0.26 -0.25
N PHE A 183 29.32 -1.31 -0.27
CA PHE A 183 29.20 -2.24 0.86
C PHE A 183 29.17 -3.69 0.40
N LEU A 184 29.72 -4.59 1.22
CA LEU A 184 29.57 -6.04 1.09
C LEU A 184 28.80 -6.59 2.27
N ILE A 185 27.61 -7.12 2.06
CA ILE A 185 26.91 -7.92 3.09
C ILE A 185 27.49 -9.34 3.05
N ALA A 186 28.12 -9.73 4.17
CA ALA A 186 28.80 -11.01 4.31
C ALA A 186 28.06 -11.93 5.30
N GLY A 187 27.43 -12.98 4.75
CA GLY A 187 26.85 -14.07 5.52
C GLY A 187 27.86 -15.17 5.87
N LYS A 188 27.37 -16.28 6.45
CA LYS A 188 28.22 -17.45 6.74
C LYS A 188 28.78 -18.04 5.43
N ASN A 189 30.05 -18.46 5.48
CA ASN A 189 30.78 -19.04 4.34
C ASN A 189 30.89 -18.08 3.13
N ALA A 190 31.17 -16.83 3.41
CA ALA A 190 31.24 -15.77 2.39
C ALA A 190 32.44 -15.93 1.40
N GLY A 191 33.43 -16.75 1.73
CA GLY A 191 34.54 -17.15 0.87
C GLY A 191 35.43 -16.00 0.40
N SER A 192 36.12 -16.18 -0.73
CA SER A 192 37.11 -15.24 -1.29
C SER A 192 36.60 -13.84 -1.63
N LYS A 193 35.32 -13.59 -1.52
CA LYS A 193 34.75 -12.25 -1.72
C LYS A 193 35.05 -11.30 -0.57
N ILE A 194 35.25 -11.83 0.64
CA ILE A 194 35.70 -11.04 1.79
C ILE A 194 37.08 -10.46 1.53
N ASP A 195 38.03 -11.34 1.16
CA ASP A 195 39.42 -10.93 0.87
C ASP A 195 39.48 -9.86 -0.24
N LYS A 196 38.61 -10.02 -1.26
CA LYS A 196 38.52 -9.06 -2.35
C LYS A 196 37.96 -7.71 -1.88
N ALA A 197 36.99 -7.71 -1.00
CA ALA A 197 36.39 -6.47 -0.45
C ALA A 197 37.42 -5.75 0.43
N GLU A 198 38.12 -6.46 1.29
CA GLU A 198 39.21 -5.92 2.13
C GLU A 198 40.32 -5.29 1.28
N ASN A 199 40.77 -5.98 0.23
CA ASN A 199 41.79 -5.46 -0.69
C ASN A 199 41.35 -4.21 -1.45
N LEU A 200 40.04 -3.99 -1.63
CA LEU A 200 39.47 -2.81 -2.28
C LEU A 200 39.04 -1.72 -1.29
N GLY A 201 39.20 -1.96 0.04
CA GLY A 201 38.78 -1.02 1.07
C GLY A 201 37.25 -0.88 1.20
N ILE A 202 36.49 -1.91 0.76
CA ILE A 202 35.04 -1.91 0.81
C ILE A 202 34.57 -2.30 2.21
N ARG A 203 33.64 -1.52 2.79
CA ARG A 203 33.05 -1.83 4.09
C ARG A 203 32.26 -3.13 4.05
N ILE A 204 32.60 -4.05 4.97
CA ILE A 204 31.92 -5.34 5.12
C ILE A 204 30.91 -5.26 6.25
N ILE A 205 29.67 -5.61 5.96
CA ILE A 205 28.56 -5.67 6.92
C ILE A 205 28.33 -7.12 7.32
N GLY A 206 28.58 -7.43 8.57
CA GLY A 206 28.35 -8.75 9.16
C GLY A 206 26.88 -9.01 9.50
N LEU A 207 26.56 -10.28 9.81
CA LEU A 207 25.19 -10.67 10.16
C LEU A 207 24.65 -9.94 11.40
N ASN A 208 25.52 -9.62 12.36
CA ASN A 208 25.13 -8.90 13.58
C ASN A 208 24.80 -7.43 13.32
N GLU A 209 25.37 -6.85 12.26
CA GLU A 209 25.17 -5.45 11.87
C GLU A 209 24.08 -5.29 10.83
N LEU A 210 23.65 -6.39 10.19
CA LEU A 210 22.73 -6.35 9.06
C LEU A 210 21.42 -5.64 9.36
N SER A 211 20.81 -5.90 10.52
CA SER A 211 19.54 -5.25 10.91
C SER A 211 19.71 -3.74 11.08
N SER A 212 20.77 -3.30 11.74
CA SER A 212 21.08 -1.88 11.92
C SER A 212 21.42 -1.20 10.59
N PHE A 213 22.18 -1.89 9.73
CA PHE A 213 22.53 -1.42 8.39
C PHE A 213 21.30 -1.25 7.51
N LEU A 214 20.37 -2.21 7.52
CA LEU A 214 19.12 -2.11 6.75
C LEU A 214 18.21 -0.97 7.22
N ASN A 215 18.36 -0.51 8.45
CA ASN A 215 17.60 0.62 8.99
C ASN A 215 18.29 1.97 8.77
N ASP A 216 19.63 2.01 8.79
CA ASP A 216 20.38 3.24 8.59
C ASP A 216 21.81 2.95 8.08
N PRO A 217 22.04 2.93 6.73
CA PRO A 217 23.35 2.67 6.15
C PRO A 217 24.35 3.81 6.39
N GLN A 218 23.89 5.03 6.71
CA GLN A 218 24.80 6.17 6.90
C GLN A 218 25.69 6.02 8.14
N GLN A 219 25.24 5.23 9.14
CA GLN A 219 26.06 4.92 10.32
C GLN A 219 27.30 4.08 9.97
N PHE A 220 27.37 3.51 8.77
CA PHE A 220 28.44 2.60 8.33
C PHE A 220 29.32 3.19 7.22
N SER A 221 29.04 4.43 6.78
CA SER A 221 29.78 5.14 5.73
C SER A 221 31.09 5.73 6.22
#